data_7666070cc0bd7cf7177a58f8df2ca665
#
_entry.id   7666070cc0bd7cf7177a58f8df2ca665
#
_cell.length_a   1.000
_cell.length_b   1.000
_cell.length_c   1.000
_cell.angle_alpha   90.00
_cell.angle_beta   90.00
_cell.angle_gamma   90.00
#
_symmetry.space_group_name_H-M   'P 1'
#
loop_
_entity.id
_entity.type
_entity.pdbx_description
1 polymer ?
#
loop_
_entity_poly.entity_id
_entity_poly.type
_entity_poly.pdbx_seq_one_letter_code
_entity_poly.pdbx_strand_id
1 'polypeptide(L)'
;SYSASIVTNGYLLTKDVAYQLKKLDIDNVQITLDGPAKIHNERRYLKAGKKPTFETILKNVKDCCEILNINIRANVDKTNMSCVDELFEEFNKNGIKDKISFYISPVSDISENPNPKCFTNLEFSKEQMEFYLRMLNKGNKIVAIPKPIYGVCSAISPFSFLIDPLGDLYKCWNDVSRKEFRVGNVYTGVEYNTALSKYLNYEAVNQEKCMHCSVLPLCLGGCPNENILLNKRECSPLKYNASNIVEYYYRSLNV
;
A
#
# COMPACT_ATOMS: atom_id res chain seq x y z
N SER A 1 -24.25 5.45 -1.56
CA SER A 1 -23.54 4.47 -2.39
C SER A 1 -22.62 3.64 -1.49
N TYR A 2 -22.53 2.35 -1.77
CA TYR A 2 -21.63 1.41 -1.09
C TYR A 2 -20.51 1.04 -2.07
N SER A 3 -19.27 0.95 -1.59
CA SER A 3 -18.16 0.34 -2.31
C SER A 3 -17.26 -0.40 -1.32
N ALA A 4 -16.76 -1.56 -1.72
CA ALA A 4 -15.88 -2.37 -0.92
C ALA A 4 -14.69 -2.88 -1.74
N SER A 5 -13.57 -3.08 -1.04
CA SER A 5 -12.38 -3.72 -1.59
C SER A 5 -11.77 -4.66 -0.56
N ILE A 6 -11.00 -5.63 -1.01
CA ILE A 6 -10.31 -6.58 -0.12
C ILE A 6 -8.82 -6.47 -0.30
N VAL A 7 -8.09 -6.47 0.81
CA VAL A 7 -6.65 -6.71 0.86
C VAL A 7 -6.42 -8.10 1.43
N THR A 8 -5.76 -8.97 0.68
CA THR A 8 -5.56 -10.37 1.06
C THR A 8 -4.17 -10.86 0.67
N ASN A 9 -3.73 -11.98 1.24
CA ASN A 9 -2.54 -12.68 0.75
C ASN A 9 -2.82 -13.47 -0.55
N GLY A 10 -4.06 -13.63 -0.98
CA GLY A 10 -4.44 -14.31 -2.21
C GLY A 10 -4.40 -15.84 -2.17
N TYR A 11 -3.93 -16.45 -1.07
CA TYR A 11 -3.72 -17.90 -1.00
C TYR A 11 -5.02 -18.71 -1.12
N LEU A 12 -6.12 -18.21 -0.57
CA LEU A 12 -7.45 -18.83 -0.63
C LEU A 12 -8.38 -18.20 -1.68
N LEU A 13 -7.88 -17.31 -2.54
CA LEU A 13 -8.67 -16.68 -3.59
C LEU A 13 -8.89 -17.63 -4.77
N THR A 14 -9.76 -18.60 -4.61
CA THR A 14 -10.19 -19.49 -5.70
C THR A 14 -11.22 -18.80 -6.61
N LYS A 15 -11.50 -19.38 -7.80
CA LYS A 15 -12.56 -18.89 -8.68
C LYS A 15 -13.92 -18.80 -7.99
N ASP A 16 -14.25 -19.79 -7.16
CA ASP A 16 -15.54 -19.79 -6.43
C ASP A 16 -15.62 -18.63 -5.46
N VAL A 17 -14.52 -18.35 -4.73
CA VAL A 17 -14.43 -17.17 -3.85
C VAL A 17 -14.52 -15.88 -4.66
N ALA A 18 -13.87 -15.81 -5.82
CA ALA A 18 -13.93 -14.64 -6.69
C ALA A 18 -15.35 -14.35 -7.17
N TYR A 19 -16.11 -15.37 -7.59
CA TYR A 19 -17.52 -15.22 -7.95
C TYR A 19 -18.42 -14.82 -6.76
N GLN A 20 -18.11 -15.31 -5.55
CA GLN A 20 -18.84 -14.88 -4.35
C GLN A 20 -18.58 -13.41 -4.03
N LEU A 21 -17.33 -12.96 -4.13
CA LEU A 21 -16.97 -11.54 -3.96
C LEU A 21 -17.70 -10.65 -4.98
N LYS A 22 -17.71 -11.08 -6.24
CA LYS A 22 -18.42 -10.37 -7.31
C LYS A 22 -19.92 -10.19 -7.02
N LYS A 23 -20.58 -11.23 -6.48
CA LYS A 23 -22.00 -11.16 -6.07
C LYS A 23 -22.25 -10.18 -4.90
N LEU A 24 -21.21 -9.84 -4.14
CA LEU A 24 -21.25 -8.89 -3.03
C LEU A 24 -20.79 -7.49 -3.45
N ASP A 25 -20.68 -7.20 -4.75
CA ASP A 25 -20.17 -5.95 -5.31
C ASP A 25 -18.73 -5.61 -4.84
N ILE A 26 -17.93 -6.64 -4.59
CA ILE A 26 -16.51 -6.52 -4.24
C ILE A 26 -15.68 -6.88 -5.46
N ASP A 27 -15.35 -5.89 -6.27
CA ASP A 27 -14.64 -6.07 -7.53
C ASP A 27 -13.12 -5.88 -7.40
N ASN A 28 -12.68 -5.12 -6.40
CA ASN A 28 -11.29 -4.71 -6.27
C ASN A 28 -10.59 -5.52 -5.19
N VAL A 29 -9.53 -6.22 -5.57
CA VAL A 29 -8.75 -7.08 -4.67
C VAL A 29 -7.27 -6.73 -4.78
N GLN A 30 -6.67 -6.36 -3.66
CA GLN A 30 -5.23 -6.17 -3.56
C GLN A 30 -4.57 -7.43 -3.01
N ILE A 31 -3.55 -7.92 -3.71
CA ILE A 31 -2.75 -9.10 -3.30
C ILE A 31 -1.29 -8.67 -3.16
N THR A 32 -0.58 -9.26 -2.20
CA THR A 32 0.83 -8.98 -1.99
C THR A 32 1.72 -10.09 -2.51
N LEU A 33 2.64 -9.74 -3.43
CA LEU A 33 3.75 -10.58 -3.87
C LEU A 33 5.06 -9.79 -3.75
N ASP A 34 5.94 -10.17 -2.83
CA ASP A 34 7.13 -9.36 -2.46
C ASP A 34 8.36 -9.60 -3.35
N GLY A 35 8.23 -10.39 -4.41
CA GLY A 35 9.30 -10.74 -5.34
C GLY A 35 9.01 -12.06 -6.05
N PRO A 36 9.95 -12.60 -6.86
CA PRO A 36 9.84 -13.92 -7.46
C PRO A 36 9.76 -15.02 -6.39
N ALA A 37 9.43 -16.24 -6.78
CA ALA A 37 9.12 -17.35 -5.88
C ALA A 37 10.10 -17.51 -4.70
N LYS A 38 11.40 -17.45 -4.97
CA LYS A 38 12.43 -17.58 -3.93
C LYS A 38 12.28 -16.48 -2.87
N ILE A 39 12.25 -15.23 -3.27
CA ILE A 39 12.17 -14.07 -2.37
C ILE A 39 10.84 -14.03 -1.62
N HIS A 40 9.74 -14.26 -2.35
CA HIS A 40 8.42 -14.26 -1.73
C HIS A 40 8.29 -15.34 -0.67
N ASN A 41 8.71 -16.59 -0.96
CA ASN A 41 8.57 -17.72 -0.08
C ASN A 41 9.49 -17.65 1.16
N GLU A 42 10.60 -16.92 1.10
CA GLU A 42 11.42 -16.60 2.28
C GLU A 42 10.71 -15.65 3.25
N ARG A 43 9.87 -14.76 2.72
CA ARG A 43 9.14 -13.74 3.51
C ARG A 43 7.74 -14.20 3.93
N ARG A 44 7.06 -14.95 3.04
CA ARG A 44 5.65 -15.35 3.20
C ARG A 44 5.49 -16.83 2.92
N TYR A 45 5.26 -17.57 3.98
CA TYR A 45 5.05 -19.02 3.95
C TYR A 45 3.91 -19.43 4.89
N LEU A 46 3.36 -20.60 4.71
CA LEU A 46 2.40 -21.16 5.67
C LEU A 46 3.09 -21.47 6.99
N LYS A 47 2.51 -21.05 8.12
CA LYS A 47 3.05 -21.32 9.46
C LYS A 47 3.30 -22.83 9.70
N ALA A 48 2.36 -23.67 9.26
CA ALA A 48 2.50 -25.11 9.33
C ALA A 48 3.49 -25.61 8.26
N GLY A 49 4.68 -26.02 8.70
CA GLY A 49 5.69 -26.64 7.84
C GLY A 49 6.44 -25.70 6.89
N LYS A 50 6.34 -24.38 7.07
CA LYS A 50 6.98 -23.35 6.22
C LYS A 50 6.80 -23.61 4.71
N LYS A 51 5.61 -24.07 4.32
CA LYS A 51 5.33 -24.38 2.91
C LYS A 51 5.28 -23.11 2.06
N PRO A 52 5.82 -23.15 0.82
CA PRO A 52 5.81 -22.03 -0.10
C PRO A 52 4.39 -21.62 -0.50
N THR A 53 4.18 -20.34 -0.79
CA THR A 53 2.86 -19.79 -1.13
C THR A 53 2.80 -19.15 -2.50
N PHE A 54 3.93 -18.80 -3.10
CA PHE A 54 4.02 -18.05 -4.35
C PHE A 54 3.21 -18.69 -5.49
N GLU A 55 3.48 -19.96 -5.80
CA GLU A 55 2.85 -20.65 -6.94
C GLU A 55 1.33 -20.75 -6.78
N THR A 56 0.85 -21.00 -5.57
CA THR A 56 -0.59 -21.05 -5.28
C THR A 56 -1.22 -19.67 -5.49
N ILE A 57 -0.57 -18.61 -5.00
CA ILE A 57 -1.07 -17.25 -5.15
C ILE A 57 -1.06 -16.83 -6.61
N LEU A 58 0.04 -17.06 -7.34
CA LEU A 58 0.16 -16.71 -8.75
C LEU A 58 -0.89 -17.44 -9.61
N LYS A 59 -1.11 -18.73 -9.34
CA LYS A 59 -2.19 -19.50 -9.98
C LYS A 59 -3.56 -18.87 -9.71
N ASN A 60 -3.85 -18.54 -8.46
CA ASN A 60 -5.12 -17.91 -8.09
C ASN A 60 -5.32 -16.55 -8.77
N VAL A 61 -4.26 -15.72 -8.86
CA VAL A 61 -4.28 -14.47 -9.60
C VAL A 61 -4.64 -14.71 -11.07
N LYS A 62 -3.96 -15.67 -11.72
CA LYS A 62 -4.24 -16.04 -13.11
C LYS A 62 -5.67 -16.51 -13.32
N ASP A 63 -6.18 -17.30 -12.40
CA ASP A 63 -7.53 -17.88 -12.48
C ASP A 63 -8.63 -16.82 -12.25
N CYS A 64 -8.33 -15.74 -11.52
CA CYS A 64 -9.32 -14.76 -11.06
C CYS A 64 -9.24 -13.39 -11.74
N CYS A 65 -8.16 -13.07 -12.48
CA CYS A 65 -7.94 -11.74 -13.06
C CYS A 65 -8.94 -11.34 -14.16
N GLU A 66 -9.73 -12.28 -14.69
CA GLU A 66 -10.85 -11.99 -15.60
C GLU A 66 -12.18 -11.77 -14.85
N ILE A 67 -12.22 -12.09 -13.55
CA ILE A 67 -13.44 -11.99 -12.73
C ILE A 67 -13.37 -10.72 -11.86
N LEU A 68 -12.18 -10.41 -11.34
CA LEU A 68 -11.92 -9.34 -10.39
C LEU A 68 -10.80 -8.41 -10.88
N ASN A 69 -10.88 -7.15 -10.50
CA ASN A 69 -9.79 -6.18 -10.68
C ASN A 69 -8.69 -6.46 -9.65
N ILE A 70 -7.66 -7.18 -10.06
CA ILE A 70 -6.56 -7.56 -9.17
C ILE A 70 -5.44 -6.52 -9.25
N ASN A 71 -5.07 -6.00 -8.09
CA ASN A 71 -3.94 -5.11 -7.92
C ASN A 71 -2.83 -5.81 -7.12
N ILE A 72 -1.70 -6.06 -7.75
CA ILE A 72 -0.55 -6.67 -7.08
C ILE A 72 0.31 -5.58 -6.45
N ARG A 73 0.54 -5.70 -5.16
CA ARG A 73 1.46 -4.85 -4.40
C ARG A 73 2.72 -5.64 -4.08
N ALA A 74 3.90 -5.12 -4.45
CA ALA A 74 5.16 -5.61 -3.93
C ALA A 74 5.66 -4.70 -2.80
N ASN A 75 5.79 -5.24 -1.58
CA ASN A 75 6.45 -4.53 -0.50
C ASN A 75 7.96 -4.68 -0.66
N VAL A 76 8.64 -3.56 -0.84
CA VAL A 76 10.07 -3.53 -1.16
C VAL A 76 10.90 -2.89 -0.05
N ASP A 77 12.07 -3.44 0.15
CA ASP A 77 13.15 -2.91 0.96
C ASP A 77 14.50 -3.09 0.22
N LYS A 78 15.60 -2.71 0.86
CA LYS A 78 16.95 -2.82 0.27
C LYS A 78 17.36 -4.27 -0.09
N THR A 79 16.65 -5.28 0.40
CA THR A 79 16.99 -6.69 0.17
C THR A 79 16.26 -7.34 -1.01
N ASN A 80 15.15 -6.74 -1.50
CA ASN A 80 14.37 -7.33 -2.59
C ASN A 80 14.06 -6.37 -3.74
N MET A 81 14.39 -5.10 -3.65
CA MET A 81 14.11 -4.12 -4.70
C MET A 81 14.70 -4.53 -6.06
N SER A 82 15.91 -5.09 -6.08
CA SER A 82 16.56 -5.57 -7.30
C SER A 82 15.87 -6.76 -7.99
N CYS A 83 15.00 -7.48 -7.25
CA CYS A 83 14.30 -8.67 -7.76
C CYS A 83 12.88 -8.37 -8.28
N VAL A 84 12.44 -7.12 -8.26
CA VAL A 84 11.07 -6.74 -8.69
C VAL A 84 10.90 -6.92 -10.20
N ASP A 85 11.95 -6.70 -10.98
CA ASP A 85 11.95 -6.93 -12.42
C ASP A 85 11.63 -8.39 -12.75
N GLU A 86 12.22 -9.34 -12.00
CA GLU A 86 11.96 -10.78 -12.17
C GLU A 86 10.51 -11.14 -11.84
N LEU A 87 9.92 -10.53 -10.79
CA LEU A 87 8.51 -10.73 -10.48
C LEU A 87 7.62 -10.26 -11.63
N PHE A 88 7.94 -9.14 -12.26
CA PHE A 88 7.17 -8.63 -13.39
C PHE A 88 7.27 -9.56 -14.61
N GLU A 89 8.44 -10.16 -14.85
CA GLU A 89 8.61 -11.17 -15.89
C GLU A 89 7.79 -12.44 -15.64
N GLU A 90 7.57 -12.83 -14.36
CA GLU A 90 6.67 -13.94 -14.04
C GLU A 90 5.21 -13.62 -14.44
N PHE A 91 4.76 -12.36 -14.31
CA PHE A 91 3.43 -11.97 -14.80
C PHE A 91 3.33 -12.07 -16.32
N ASN A 92 4.39 -11.68 -17.02
CA ASN A 92 4.46 -11.77 -18.48
C ASN A 92 4.41 -13.24 -18.96
N LYS A 93 5.26 -14.12 -18.38
CA LYS A 93 5.29 -15.57 -18.68
C LYS A 93 3.93 -16.24 -18.44
N ASN A 94 3.19 -15.79 -17.44
CA ASN A 94 1.88 -16.33 -17.11
C ASN A 94 0.72 -15.70 -17.90
N GLY A 95 0.99 -14.72 -18.78
CA GLY A 95 0.00 -14.04 -19.62
C GLY A 95 -1.01 -13.19 -18.83
N ILE A 96 -0.60 -12.66 -17.67
CA ILE A 96 -1.47 -11.85 -16.79
C ILE A 96 -1.01 -10.39 -16.68
N LYS A 97 0.12 -10.03 -17.28
CA LYS A 97 0.73 -8.69 -17.18
C LYS A 97 -0.28 -7.56 -17.47
N ASP A 98 -1.05 -7.70 -18.53
CA ASP A 98 -2.00 -6.68 -18.99
C ASP A 98 -3.40 -6.80 -18.36
N LYS A 99 -3.59 -7.80 -17.48
CA LYS A 99 -4.87 -8.11 -16.81
C LYS A 99 -4.88 -7.71 -15.34
N ILE A 100 -3.74 -7.30 -14.82
CA ILE A 100 -3.57 -6.88 -13.43
C ILE A 100 -2.96 -5.48 -13.36
N SER A 101 -3.22 -4.79 -12.28
CA SER A 101 -2.44 -3.61 -11.91
C SER A 101 -1.29 -4.02 -11.00
N PHE A 102 -0.15 -3.32 -11.12
CA PHE A 102 1.03 -3.60 -10.31
C PHE A 102 1.67 -2.32 -9.79
N TYR A 103 2.10 -2.32 -8.53
CA TYR A 103 2.88 -1.24 -7.96
C TYR A 103 3.82 -1.72 -6.85
N ILE A 104 4.87 -0.96 -6.63
CA ILE A 104 5.79 -1.15 -5.51
C ILE A 104 5.47 -0.20 -4.37
N SER A 105 5.67 -0.64 -3.14
CA SER A 105 5.49 0.17 -1.95
C SER A 105 6.61 -0.12 -0.95
N PRO A 106 7.20 0.90 -0.31
CA PRO A 106 8.27 0.65 0.64
C PRO A 106 7.74 -0.08 1.87
N VAL A 107 8.56 -0.97 2.42
CA VAL A 107 8.36 -1.45 3.79
C VAL A 107 8.69 -0.28 4.72
N SER A 108 7.72 0.12 5.52
CA SER A 108 7.90 1.15 6.55
C SER A 108 8.10 0.50 7.92
N ASP A 109 9.06 1.01 8.66
CA ASP A 109 9.26 0.70 10.06
C ASP A 109 9.11 2.00 10.86
N ILE A 110 8.05 2.08 11.63
CA ILE A 110 7.69 3.26 12.43
C ILE A 110 8.28 3.20 13.85
N SER A 111 9.21 2.30 14.12
CA SER A 111 9.92 2.24 15.41
C SER A 111 10.88 3.42 15.59
N GLU A 112 11.27 3.68 16.83
CA GLU A 112 12.27 4.72 17.15
C GLU A 112 13.62 4.43 16.49
N ASN A 113 13.96 3.15 16.32
CA ASN A 113 15.17 2.67 15.65
C ASN A 113 14.79 1.84 14.42
N PRO A 114 14.52 2.50 13.28
CA PRO A 114 14.05 1.83 12.08
C PRO A 114 15.04 0.78 11.58
N ASN A 115 14.51 -0.33 11.08
CA ASN A 115 15.32 -1.37 10.48
C ASN A 115 16.15 -0.80 9.31
N PRO A 116 17.49 -0.93 9.33
CA PRO A 116 18.38 -0.37 8.30
C PRO A 116 18.14 -0.94 6.90
N LYS A 117 17.41 -2.06 6.78
CA LYS A 117 16.98 -2.62 5.50
C LYS A 117 15.82 -1.83 4.86
N CYS A 118 15.05 -1.07 5.64
CA CYS A 118 14.01 -0.20 5.11
C CYS A 118 14.63 0.99 4.37
N PHE A 119 13.94 1.43 3.32
CA PHE A 119 14.28 2.67 2.66
C PHE A 119 13.80 3.88 3.46
N THR A 120 14.56 4.96 3.44
CA THR A 120 14.01 6.29 3.68
C THR A 120 13.12 6.69 2.50
N ASN A 121 12.22 7.66 2.70
CA ASN A 121 11.36 8.13 1.61
C ASN A 121 12.15 8.74 0.44
N LEU A 122 13.32 9.36 0.71
CA LEU A 122 14.22 9.86 -0.33
C LEU A 122 14.90 8.70 -1.10
N GLU A 123 15.42 7.69 -0.41
CA GLU A 123 16.00 6.52 -1.07
C GLU A 123 14.95 5.81 -1.93
N PHE A 124 13.77 5.54 -1.35
CA PHE A 124 12.69 4.88 -2.09
C PHE A 124 12.26 5.68 -3.32
N SER A 125 12.20 7.00 -3.24
CA SER A 125 11.82 7.84 -4.40
C SER A 125 12.78 7.66 -5.58
N LYS A 126 14.07 7.47 -5.33
CA LYS A 126 15.08 7.22 -6.37
C LYS A 126 14.91 5.82 -6.97
N GLU A 127 14.88 4.80 -6.12
CA GLU A 127 14.69 3.40 -6.53
C GLU A 127 13.40 3.20 -7.33
N GLN A 128 12.32 3.86 -6.92
CA GLN A 128 11.04 3.83 -7.62
C GLN A 128 11.16 4.40 -9.03
N MET A 129 11.85 5.52 -9.20
CA MET A 129 12.03 6.13 -10.53
C MET A 129 12.94 5.28 -11.42
N GLU A 130 14.02 4.73 -10.88
CA GLU A 130 14.89 3.82 -11.61
C GLU A 130 14.12 2.58 -12.09
N PHE A 131 13.28 2.00 -11.23
CA PHE A 131 12.41 0.89 -11.58
C PHE A 131 11.43 1.27 -12.71
N TYR A 132 10.75 2.41 -12.61
CA TYR A 132 9.82 2.86 -13.64
C TYR A 132 10.50 3.07 -15.00
N LEU A 133 11.67 3.67 -15.01
CA LEU A 133 12.45 3.88 -16.24
C LEU A 133 12.94 2.55 -16.85
N ARG A 134 13.39 1.60 -16.03
CA ARG A 134 13.75 0.26 -16.51
C ARG A 134 12.55 -0.44 -17.15
N MET A 135 11.38 -0.36 -16.52
CA MET A 135 10.16 -0.96 -17.07
C MET A 135 9.73 -0.30 -18.37
N LEU A 136 9.79 1.03 -18.46
CA LEU A 136 9.46 1.76 -19.68
C LEU A 136 10.40 1.38 -20.84
N ASN A 137 11.70 1.27 -20.59
CA ASN A 137 12.69 0.85 -21.59
C ASN A 137 12.46 -0.59 -22.09
N LYS A 138 11.78 -1.44 -21.30
CA LYS A 138 11.33 -2.78 -21.70
C LYS A 138 9.94 -2.78 -22.37
N GLY A 139 9.37 -1.61 -22.68
CA GLY A 139 8.03 -1.47 -23.27
C GLY A 139 6.89 -1.69 -22.29
N ASN A 140 7.15 -1.69 -20.98
CA ASN A 140 6.13 -1.88 -19.95
C ASN A 140 5.75 -0.54 -19.31
N LYS A 141 4.48 -0.17 -19.42
CA LYS A 141 3.97 1.06 -18.81
C LYS A 141 3.44 0.75 -17.41
N ILE A 142 4.17 1.16 -16.39
CA ILE A 142 3.70 1.15 -15.01
C ILE A 142 3.24 2.56 -14.70
N VAL A 143 1.95 2.84 -14.91
CA VAL A 143 1.40 4.17 -14.76
C VAL A 143 1.11 4.43 -13.28
N ALA A 144 1.80 5.39 -12.73
CA ALA A 144 1.54 5.91 -11.41
C ALA A 144 1.54 7.45 -11.42
N ILE A 145 0.55 8.04 -12.13
CA ILE A 145 0.36 9.49 -11.97
C ILE A 145 -0.29 9.74 -10.61
N PRO A 146 0.37 10.51 -9.75
CA PRO A 146 -0.26 10.93 -8.51
C PRO A 146 -1.48 11.79 -8.82
N LYS A 147 -2.60 11.45 -8.20
CA LYS A 147 -3.82 12.27 -8.28
C LYS A 147 -3.92 13.16 -7.05
N PRO A 148 -4.49 14.36 -7.16
CA PRO A 148 -4.81 15.17 -6.00
C PRO A 148 -5.67 14.38 -5.01
N ILE A 149 -5.36 14.52 -3.73
CA ILE A 149 -6.12 13.89 -2.66
C ILE A 149 -7.26 14.84 -2.27
N TYR A 150 -8.51 14.41 -2.49
CA TYR A 150 -9.71 15.19 -2.18
C TYR A 150 -10.32 14.86 -0.82
N GLY A 151 -9.55 14.37 0.09
CA GLY A 151 -10.00 14.02 1.43
C GLY A 151 -8.83 13.96 2.39
N VAL A 152 -9.15 13.71 3.63
CA VAL A 152 -8.12 13.51 4.66
C VAL A 152 -7.80 12.04 4.83
N CYS A 153 -6.65 11.72 5.42
CA CYS A 153 -6.35 10.35 5.84
C CYS A 153 -7.47 9.83 6.75
N SER A 154 -7.88 8.56 6.58
CA SER A 154 -8.91 7.93 7.42
C SER A 154 -8.62 8.08 8.92
N ALA A 155 -7.36 8.09 9.31
CA ALA A 155 -6.97 8.26 10.71
C ALA A 155 -7.43 9.60 11.32
N ILE A 156 -7.51 10.67 10.56
CA ILE A 156 -7.91 12.01 11.04
C ILE A 156 -9.35 12.37 10.63
N SER A 157 -10.02 11.51 9.87
CA SER A 157 -11.44 11.70 9.55
C SER A 157 -12.34 11.32 10.75
N PRO A 158 -13.29 12.15 11.17
CA PRO A 158 -14.18 11.81 12.30
C PRO A 158 -15.09 10.62 12.01
N PHE A 159 -15.30 10.28 10.73
CA PHE A 159 -16.24 9.23 10.29
C PHE A 159 -15.57 7.92 9.87
N SER A 160 -14.26 7.81 10.01
CA SER A 160 -13.54 6.60 9.61
C SER A 160 -12.95 5.90 10.82
N PHE A 161 -13.16 4.60 10.88
CA PHE A 161 -12.64 3.73 11.94
C PHE A 161 -12.08 2.45 11.32
N LEU A 162 -11.07 1.90 11.97
CA LEU A 162 -10.61 0.55 11.74
C LEU A 162 -11.18 -0.32 12.85
N ILE A 163 -11.70 -1.47 12.48
CA ILE A 163 -12.32 -2.43 13.39
C ILE A 163 -11.45 -3.68 13.41
N ASP A 164 -10.99 -4.09 14.58
CA ASP A 164 -10.24 -5.33 14.73
C ASP A 164 -11.18 -6.54 14.88
N PRO A 165 -10.65 -7.78 14.86
CA PRO A 165 -11.47 -8.99 15.00
C PRO A 165 -12.23 -9.11 16.33
N LEU A 166 -11.88 -8.34 17.36
CA LEU A 166 -12.57 -8.29 18.66
C LEU A 166 -13.65 -7.20 18.70
N GLY A 167 -13.78 -6.42 17.61
CA GLY A 167 -14.71 -5.31 17.52
C GLY A 167 -14.16 -4.00 18.10
N ASP A 168 -12.91 -3.96 18.53
CA ASP A 168 -12.30 -2.73 19.03
C ASP A 168 -12.03 -1.75 17.88
N LEU A 169 -12.29 -0.46 18.17
CA LEU A 169 -12.17 0.64 17.21
C LEU A 169 -10.81 1.33 17.35
N TYR A 170 -10.17 1.59 16.21
CA TYR A 170 -8.92 2.33 16.11
C TYR A 170 -8.98 3.37 15.00
N LYS A 171 -8.08 4.34 15.04
CA LYS A 171 -7.96 5.35 13.98
C LYS A 171 -6.96 4.96 12.89
N CYS A 172 -5.96 4.16 13.20
CA CYS A 172 -4.90 3.75 12.29
C CYS A 172 -4.59 2.26 12.44
N TRP A 173 -4.24 1.56 11.36
CA TRP A 173 -3.82 0.15 11.44
C TRP A 173 -2.50 -0.06 12.17
N ASN A 174 -1.66 0.95 12.25
CA ASN A 174 -0.43 0.90 13.06
C ASN A 174 -0.72 0.86 14.56
N ASP A 175 -1.95 1.16 14.96
CA ASP A 175 -2.40 1.19 16.35
C ASP A 175 -3.13 -0.09 16.78
N VAL A 176 -3.49 -0.95 15.84
CA VAL A 176 -4.22 -2.20 16.12
C VAL A 176 -3.49 -3.05 17.14
N SER A 177 -4.21 -3.60 18.10
CA SER A 177 -3.72 -4.37 19.25
C SER A 177 -2.97 -3.56 20.31
N ARG A 178 -2.83 -2.26 20.16
CA ARG A 178 -2.27 -1.35 21.15
C ARG A 178 -3.40 -0.69 21.94
N LYS A 179 -3.72 -1.23 23.11
CA LYS A 179 -4.89 -0.83 23.91
C LYS A 179 -4.96 0.67 24.23
N GLU A 180 -3.82 1.32 24.38
CA GLU A 180 -3.69 2.75 24.63
C GLU A 180 -4.20 3.64 23.46
N PHE A 181 -4.34 3.05 22.25
CA PHE A 181 -4.89 3.73 21.05
C PHE A 181 -6.30 3.27 20.68
N ARG A 182 -6.90 2.39 21.45
CA ARG A 182 -8.30 2.01 21.28
C ARG A 182 -9.19 3.23 21.50
N VAL A 183 -10.13 3.45 20.58
CA VAL A 183 -11.06 4.60 20.61
C VAL A 183 -12.53 4.17 20.74
N GLY A 184 -12.77 2.95 21.17
CA GLY A 184 -14.10 2.41 21.39
C GLY A 184 -14.24 0.95 20.98
N ASN A 185 -15.49 0.48 20.88
CA ASN A 185 -15.82 -0.85 20.39
C ASN A 185 -17.18 -0.80 19.65
N VAL A 186 -17.38 -1.67 18.67
CA VAL A 186 -18.61 -1.71 17.86
C VAL A 186 -19.88 -1.91 18.67
N TYR A 187 -19.78 -2.54 19.83
CA TYR A 187 -20.94 -2.79 20.73
C TYR A 187 -21.20 -1.65 21.72
N THR A 188 -20.16 -0.91 22.11
CA THR A 188 -20.29 0.16 23.12
C THR A 188 -20.21 1.57 22.51
N GLY A 189 -19.83 1.65 21.23
CA GLY A 189 -19.68 2.92 20.53
C GLY A 189 -18.30 3.54 20.68
N VAL A 190 -18.18 4.78 20.23
CA VAL A 190 -16.93 5.57 20.24
C VAL A 190 -16.69 6.15 21.62
N GLU A 191 -15.47 6.05 22.11
CA GLU A 191 -15.00 6.61 23.37
C GLU A 191 -14.19 7.88 23.10
N TYR A 192 -14.64 9.01 23.67
CA TYR A 192 -13.92 10.29 23.57
C TYR A 192 -12.75 10.31 24.56
N ASN A 193 -11.62 9.81 24.12
CA ASN A 193 -10.40 9.70 24.91
C ASN A 193 -9.22 10.45 24.28
N THR A 194 -8.07 10.43 24.97
CA THR A 194 -6.84 11.11 24.51
C THR A 194 -6.37 10.62 23.14
N ALA A 195 -6.52 9.32 22.85
CA ALA A 195 -6.11 8.76 21.55
C ALA A 195 -6.96 9.34 20.42
N LEU A 196 -8.29 9.33 20.56
CA LEU A 196 -9.18 9.94 19.57
C LEU A 196 -8.91 11.43 19.40
N SER A 197 -8.76 12.16 20.50
CA SER A 197 -8.48 13.60 20.50
C SER A 197 -7.20 13.96 19.73
N LYS A 198 -6.13 13.17 19.90
CA LYS A 198 -4.86 13.38 19.17
C LYS A 198 -5.05 13.31 17.66
N TYR A 199 -5.86 12.36 17.18
CA TYR A 199 -6.12 12.22 15.74
C TYR A 199 -7.05 13.30 15.22
N LEU A 200 -8.14 13.62 15.91
CA LEU A 200 -9.13 14.58 15.43
C LEU A 200 -8.63 16.03 15.46
N ASN A 201 -7.70 16.35 16.37
CA ASN A 201 -7.08 17.67 16.45
C ASN A 201 -5.80 17.79 15.62
N TYR A 202 -5.43 16.75 14.85
CA TYR A 202 -4.24 16.80 14.01
C TYR A 202 -4.48 17.63 12.74
N GLU A 203 -3.72 18.69 12.59
CA GLU A 203 -3.77 19.57 11.43
C GLU A 203 -2.59 19.28 10.49
N ALA A 204 -2.87 18.47 9.46
CA ALA A 204 -1.86 17.99 8.52
C ALA A 204 -1.16 19.11 7.74
N VAL A 205 -1.87 20.21 7.45
CA VAL A 205 -1.41 21.27 6.54
C VAL A 205 -0.84 22.50 7.24
N ASN A 206 -1.08 22.67 8.54
CA ASN A 206 -0.67 23.85 9.32
C ASN A 206 0.83 23.89 9.68
N GLN A 207 1.68 23.48 8.73
CA GLN A 207 3.13 23.59 8.90
C GLN A 207 3.71 24.48 7.86
N GLU A 208 4.55 25.39 8.27
CA GLU A 208 5.21 26.36 7.42
C GLU A 208 5.85 25.71 6.18
N LYS A 209 6.61 24.62 6.37
CA LYS A 209 7.21 23.88 5.25
C LYS A 209 6.21 23.19 4.32
N CYS A 210 4.98 22.93 4.78
CA CYS A 210 3.93 22.32 3.97
C CYS A 210 3.10 23.36 3.25
N MET A 211 2.81 24.50 3.88
CA MET A 211 1.98 25.57 3.29
C MET A 211 2.56 26.12 1.98
N HIS A 212 3.88 26.13 1.82
CA HIS A 212 4.55 26.58 0.60
C HIS A 212 5.03 25.43 -0.30
N CYS A 213 4.56 24.20 -0.06
CA CYS A 213 5.01 23.02 -0.79
C CYS A 213 4.12 22.77 -2.01
N SER A 214 4.71 22.76 -3.21
CA SER A 214 4.01 22.46 -4.46
C SER A 214 3.39 21.06 -4.52
N VAL A 215 3.88 20.12 -3.69
CA VAL A 215 3.41 18.74 -3.62
C VAL A 215 2.31 18.56 -2.56
N LEU A 216 1.95 19.61 -1.82
CA LEU A 216 0.94 19.51 -0.77
C LEU A 216 -0.39 18.89 -1.24
N PRO A 217 -0.96 19.23 -2.41
CA PRO A 217 -2.21 18.62 -2.88
C PRO A 217 -2.13 17.11 -3.13
N LEU A 218 -0.92 16.57 -3.26
CA LEU A 218 -0.65 15.15 -3.53
C LEU A 218 -0.28 14.37 -2.26
N CYS A 219 0.11 15.06 -1.16
CA CYS A 219 0.69 14.39 0.01
C CYS A 219 -0.04 14.74 1.32
N LEU A 220 -0.74 15.88 1.38
CA LEU A 220 -1.48 16.39 2.54
C LEU A 220 -0.69 16.37 3.87
N GLY A 221 0.62 16.66 3.82
CA GLY A 221 1.44 16.77 5.02
C GLY A 221 2.02 15.46 5.56
N GLY A 222 1.90 14.35 4.81
CA GLY A 222 2.51 13.06 5.19
C GLY A 222 1.63 12.18 6.07
N CYS A 223 2.24 11.25 6.81
CA CYS A 223 1.54 10.28 7.64
C CYS A 223 1.13 10.89 9.00
N PRO A 224 -0.18 11.02 9.31
CA PRO A 224 -0.62 11.53 10.62
C PRO A 224 -0.13 10.68 11.79
N ASN A 225 -0.13 9.35 11.65
CA ASN A 225 0.28 8.44 12.72
C ASN A 225 1.75 8.65 13.13
N GLU A 226 2.67 8.72 12.17
CA GLU A 226 4.08 9.00 12.44
C GLU A 226 4.29 10.36 13.09
N ASN A 227 3.56 11.36 12.62
CA ASN A 227 3.65 12.72 13.18
C ASN A 227 3.13 12.80 14.61
N ILE A 228 2.00 12.14 14.90
CA ILE A 228 1.36 12.14 16.22
C ILE A 228 2.18 11.34 17.24
N LEU A 229 2.70 10.17 16.83
CA LEU A 229 3.35 9.24 17.75
C LEU A 229 4.84 9.51 17.91
N LEU A 230 5.54 9.80 16.82
CA LEU A 230 6.99 9.92 16.82
C LEU A 230 7.47 11.37 16.78
N ASN A 231 6.54 12.33 16.67
CA ASN A 231 6.86 13.73 16.37
C ASN A 231 7.84 13.87 15.19
N LYS A 232 7.82 12.87 14.28
CA LYS A 232 8.73 12.73 13.15
C LYS A 232 7.97 13.02 11.87
N ARG A 233 8.37 14.06 11.16
CA ARG A 233 7.75 14.43 9.89
C ARG A 233 8.67 14.13 8.73
N GLU A 234 8.46 13.01 8.11
CA GLU A 234 9.09 12.69 6.84
C GLU A 234 8.21 13.15 5.68
N CYS A 235 8.82 13.78 4.69
CA CYS A 235 8.14 14.10 3.45
C CYS A 235 7.83 12.80 2.69
N SER A 236 6.63 12.69 2.10
CA SER A 236 6.29 11.60 1.20
C SER A 236 7.34 11.45 0.07
N PRO A 237 7.56 10.27 -0.48
CA PRO A 237 8.41 10.07 -1.68
C PRO A 237 8.08 11.03 -2.82
N LEU A 238 6.81 11.43 -2.96
CA LEU A 238 6.37 12.40 -3.97
C LEU A 238 7.05 13.76 -3.85
N LYS A 239 7.52 14.16 -2.65
CA LYS A 239 8.29 15.40 -2.49
C LYS A 239 9.58 15.41 -3.32
N TYR A 240 10.13 14.23 -3.54
CA TYR A 240 11.43 14.06 -4.17
C TYR A 240 11.35 13.64 -5.64
N ASN A 241 10.23 13.06 -6.08
CA ASN A 241 10.12 12.50 -7.43
C ASN A 241 8.87 12.92 -8.23
N ALA A 242 8.05 13.85 -7.75
CA ALA A 242 6.82 14.24 -8.44
C ALA A 242 7.08 14.75 -9.88
N SER A 243 8.09 15.60 -10.07
CA SER A 243 8.48 16.10 -11.41
C SER A 243 8.97 14.97 -12.32
N ASN A 244 9.76 14.04 -11.79
CA ASN A 244 10.25 12.90 -12.54
C ASN A 244 9.11 11.94 -12.95
N ILE A 245 8.08 11.78 -12.10
CA ILE A 245 6.89 10.98 -12.44
C ILE A 245 6.11 11.64 -13.59
N VAL A 246 5.97 12.96 -13.60
CA VAL A 246 5.32 13.69 -14.70
C VAL A 246 6.12 13.51 -15.99
N GLU A 247 7.44 13.65 -15.95
CA GLU A 247 8.32 13.41 -17.11
C GLU A 247 8.24 11.98 -17.61
N TYR A 248 8.28 11.00 -16.69
CA TYR A 248 8.09 9.58 -17.02
C TYR A 248 6.76 9.35 -17.75
N TYR A 249 5.68 9.92 -17.22
CA TYR A 249 4.37 9.79 -17.86
C TYR A 249 4.35 10.37 -19.27
N TYR A 250 4.90 11.58 -19.45
CA TYR A 250 5.01 12.20 -20.78
C TYR A 250 5.78 11.29 -21.75
N ARG A 251 6.91 10.73 -21.33
CA ARG A 251 7.67 9.77 -22.14
C ARG A 251 6.87 8.50 -22.46
N SER A 252 6.07 8.02 -21.52
CA SER A 252 5.26 6.81 -21.70
C SER A 252 4.10 6.96 -22.68
N LEU A 253 3.71 8.18 -23.03
CA LEU A 253 2.69 8.43 -24.06
C LEU A 253 3.20 8.18 -25.49
N ASN A 254 4.51 8.17 -25.67
CA ASN A 254 5.18 8.03 -26.97
C ASN A 254 5.81 6.62 -27.17
N VAL A 255 5.52 5.68 -26.29
CA VAL A 255 5.89 4.27 -26.34
C VAL A 255 4.61 3.41 -26.38
#